data_b11fcee0591850c06e45029959312762
#
_entry.id   b11fcee0591850c06e45029959312762
#
_cell.length_a   1.000
_cell.length_b   1.000
_cell.length_c   1.000
_cell.angle_alpha   90.00
_cell.angle_beta   90.00
_cell.angle_gamma   90.00
#
_symmetry.space_group_name_H-M   'P 1'
#
loop_
_entity.id
_entity.type
_entity.pdbx_description
1 polymer ?
#
loop_
_entity_poly.entity_id
_entity_poly.type
_entity_poly.pdbx_seq_one_letter_code
_entity_poly.pdbx_strand_id
1 'polypeptide(L)'
;MAQLCSRRGCTNYCWMGHNAYLRYGAGLMQPDRDAVLKALEQVIDPELQRPVTELDMVRDVEIADGIVSLTIVLTIAGCPLRQSFEQQVEQALAGLPGIRGVGLSFGVMTPEERQVLTTKLRGGAPSDDKKIRLHRDTRVIAIASGKGGVGKSSLSANLAVAFSQLGRRTGILDADIYGHSIPHILGIHQKPVAVDEMIVPPVKDGLKLMSIGFFLDGNEPVMWRGPMLHRALEQFLTDVHWGELDVLVVDMPPGTGDVSISLGQLLPRAEVVIVTTPQKLAQDVASRAASMAQKTNMRLLGVIENMSGDVFGEGGGEDLASDLGIPFLGSVPLDPVLREQGDLGAPVVAAEPDAESARAIIAIAEALDARRDVGGIVKSLPLVS
;
A
#
# COMPACT_ATOMS: atom_id res chain seq x y z
N MET A 1 -70.69 -0.77 -26.07
CA MET A 1 -70.87 -1.83 -27.07
C MET A 1 -70.09 -3.04 -26.60
N ALA A 2 -70.81 -3.87 -25.87
CA ALA A 2 -70.36 -5.21 -25.51
C ALA A 2 -70.95 -6.13 -26.56
N GLN A 3 -70.12 -6.92 -27.22
CA GLN A 3 -70.38 -8.25 -27.75
C GLN A 3 -69.33 -8.63 -28.78
N LEU A 4 -68.89 -9.85 -28.64
CA LEU A 4 -68.05 -10.63 -29.52
C LEU A 4 -66.59 -10.81 -29.07
N CYS A 5 -66.46 -11.70 -28.11
CA CYS A 5 -65.36 -12.65 -28.16
C CYS A 5 -65.74 -13.90 -27.33
N SER A 6 -66.61 -14.73 -27.91
CA SER A 6 -66.78 -16.12 -27.48
C SER A 6 -66.38 -16.98 -28.65
N ARG A 7 -65.29 -17.66 -28.51
CA ARG A 7 -64.85 -18.98 -29.02
C ARG A 7 -63.40 -18.93 -29.58
N ARG A 8 -62.64 -19.70 -28.91
CA ARG A 8 -61.36 -20.31 -29.29
C ARG A 8 -60.12 -19.41 -29.15
N GLY A 9 -59.40 -19.65 -28.06
CA GLY A 9 -57.93 -19.63 -28.07
C GLY A 9 -57.25 -18.28 -27.87
N CYS A 10 -57.65 -17.49 -26.90
CA CYS A 10 -56.80 -16.37 -26.44
C CYS A 10 -56.44 -16.64 -24.97
N THR A 11 -55.33 -17.29 -24.83
CA THR A 11 -54.59 -17.31 -23.54
C THR A 11 -53.88 -16.00 -23.37
N ASN A 12 -54.21 -15.29 -22.28
CA ASN A 12 -53.38 -14.28 -21.62
C ASN A 12 -53.30 -12.85 -22.21
N TYR A 13 -54.45 -12.10 -22.22
CA TYR A 13 -54.40 -10.67 -22.12
C TYR A 13 -55.54 -10.18 -21.22
N CYS A 14 -55.20 -9.79 -19.98
CA CYS A 14 -56.12 -9.10 -19.10
C CYS A 14 -55.69 -7.62 -19.10
N TRP A 15 -56.53 -6.75 -19.68
CA TRP A 15 -56.36 -5.31 -19.61
C TRP A 15 -56.91 -4.80 -18.27
N MET A 16 -56.08 -4.31 -17.39
CA MET A 16 -56.47 -3.38 -16.35
C MET A 16 -55.52 -2.19 -16.40
N GLY A 17 -56.14 -1.04 -16.61
CA GLY A 17 -55.76 0.34 -16.39
C GLY A 17 -54.26 0.69 -16.34
N HIS A 18 -53.83 1.47 -17.33
CA HIS A 18 -52.68 2.40 -17.33
C HIS A 18 -51.29 1.96 -16.82
N ASN A 19 -50.95 0.67 -16.83
CA ASN A 19 -49.56 0.22 -16.76
C ASN A 19 -49.45 -1.12 -17.52
N ALA A 20 -48.85 -1.09 -18.68
CA ALA A 20 -48.49 -2.29 -19.42
C ALA A 20 -47.32 -3.02 -18.70
N TYR A 21 -47.63 -3.96 -17.83
CA TYR A 21 -46.65 -4.92 -17.36
C TYR A 21 -46.43 -5.96 -18.44
N LEU A 22 -45.33 -5.83 -19.15
CA LEU A 22 -44.78 -6.95 -19.93
C LEU A 22 -44.39 -8.08 -18.95
N ARG A 23 -45.26 -9.06 -18.82
CA ARG A 23 -44.80 -10.35 -18.24
C ARG A 23 -43.84 -10.98 -19.21
N TYR A 24 -42.57 -10.87 -18.94
CA TYR A 24 -41.60 -11.78 -19.50
C TYR A 24 -41.90 -13.17 -18.92
N GLY A 25 -42.47 -14.02 -19.76
CA GLY A 25 -42.62 -15.44 -19.45
C GLY A 25 -41.27 -16.13 -19.54
N ALA A 26 -41.13 -17.15 -18.74
CA ALA A 26 -40.05 -18.04 -18.46
C ALA A 26 -39.27 -17.61 -17.20
N GLY A 27 -39.30 -18.44 -16.17
CA GLY A 27 -38.68 -18.21 -14.88
C GLY A 27 -37.27 -17.68 -15.03
N LEU A 28 -37.10 -16.43 -14.67
CA LEU A 28 -35.77 -15.95 -14.30
C LEU A 28 -35.38 -16.82 -13.10
N MET A 29 -34.48 -17.76 -13.36
CA MET A 29 -33.87 -18.55 -12.27
C MET A 29 -33.32 -17.53 -11.30
N GLN A 30 -33.83 -17.54 -10.06
CA GLN A 30 -33.21 -16.80 -8.99
C GLN A 30 -31.77 -17.33 -8.88
N PRO A 31 -30.77 -16.47 -8.73
CA PRO A 31 -29.42 -16.94 -8.50
C PRO A 31 -29.41 -17.81 -7.26
N ASP A 32 -28.70 -18.90 -7.33
CA ASP A 32 -28.46 -19.74 -6.14
C ASP A 32 -27.41 -19.08 -5.24
N ARG A 33 -27.25 -19.62 -4.05
CA ARG A 33 -26.27 -19.13 -3.06
C ARG A 33 -24.85 -19.16 -3.62
N ASP A 34 -24.50 -20.15 -4.43
CA ASP A 34 -23.18 -20.32 -4.98
C ASP A 34 -22.87 -19.23 -6.04
N ALA A 35 -23.85 -18.87 -6.86
CA ALA A 35 -23.74 -17.75 -7.79
C ALA A 35 -23.53 -16.42 -7.08
N VAL A 36 -24.21 -16.17 -5.96
CA VAL A 36 -24.02 -14.99 -5.13
C VAL A 36 -22.63 -14.97 -4.52
N LEU A 37 -22.17 -16.07 -3.92
CA LEU A 37 -20.83 -16.16 -3.33
C LEU A 37 -19.75 -15.97 -4.38
N LYS A 38 -19.91 -16.52 -5.57
CA LYS A 38 -18.99 -16.33 -6.69
C LYS A 38 -18.93 -14.86 -7.16
N ALA A 39 -20.05 -14.17 -7.20
CA ALA A 39 -20.06 -12.75 -7.51
C ALA A 39 -19.35 -11.92 -6.43
N LEU A 40 -19.50 -12.30 -5.16
CA LEU A 40 -18.84 -11.64 -4.04
C LEU A 40 -17.31 -11.87 -3.98
N GLU A 41 -16.75 -12.79 -4.77
CA GLU A 41 -15.29 -12.91 -4.94
C GLU A 41 -14.65 -11.64 -5.54
N GLN A 42 -15.45 -10.78 -6.19
CA GLN A 42 -15.02 -9.50 -6.73
C GLN A 42 -14.96 -8.38 -5.66
N VAL A 43 -15.58 -8.61 -4.51
CA VAL A 43 -15.58 -7.68 -3.39
C VAL A 43 -14.29 -7.86 -2.60
N ILE A 44 -13.40 -6.90 -2.75
CA ILE A 44 -12.06 -6.94 -2.15
C ILE A 44 -12.03 -6.06 -0.89
N ASP A 45 -11.53 -6.62 0.20
CA ASP A 45 -11.22 -5.83 1.39
C ASP A 45 -10.07 -4.87 1.08
N PRO A 46 -10.27 -3.54 1.19
CA PRO A 46 -9.25 -2.56 0.81
C PRO A 46 -7.97 -2.62 1.65
N GLU A 47 -8.05 -3.06 2.91
CA GLU A 47 -6.90 -3.15 3.83
C GLU A 47 -6.16 -4.48 3.66
N LEU A 48 -6.90 -5.59 3.57
CA LEU A 48 -6.33 -6.93 3.45
C LEU A 48 -5.99 -7.32 2.01
N GLN A 49 -6.53 -6.59 1.02
CA GLN A 49 -6.30 -6.81 -0.42
C GLN A 49 -6.67 -8.23 -0.88
N ARG A 50 -7.74 -8.80 -0.28
CA ARG A 50 -8.26 -10.14 -0.59
C ARG A 50 -9.78 -10.13 -0.68
N PRO A 51 -10.38 -11.08 -1.42
CA PRO A 51 -11.84 -11.26 -1.50
C PRO A 51 -12.47 -11.49 -0.11
N VAL A 52 -13.60 -10.84 0.16
CA VAL A 52 -14.35 -11.02 1.43
C VAL A 52 -14.78 -12.46 1.64
N THR A 53 -15.00 -13.22 0.56
CA THR A 53 -15.32 -14.64 0.59
C THR A 53 -14.12 -15.48 1.03
N GLU A 54 -12.93 -15.15 0.58
CA GLU A 54 -11.69 -15.79 1.02
C GLU A 54 -11.37 -15.49 2.49
N LEU A 55 -11.71 -14.29 2.94
CA LEU A 55 -11.49 -13.86 4.33
C LEU A 55 -12.55 -14.39 5.32
N ASP A 56 -13.50 -15.23 4.85
CA ASP A 56 -14.62 -15.72 5.64
C ASP A 56 -15.45 -14.60 6.28
N MET A 57 -15.56 -13.44 5.61
CA MET A 57 -16.29 -12.28 6.11
C MET A 57 -17.78 -12.30 5.76
N VAL A 58 -18.23 -13.17 4.85
CA VAL A 58 -19.61 -13.24 4.37
C VAL A 58 -20.41 -14.21 5.23
N ARG A 59 -21.55 -13.75 5.79
CA ARG A 59 -22.47 -14.53 6.62
C ARG A 59 -23.92 -14.33 6.16
N ASP A 60 -24.79 -15.20 6.59
CA ASP A 60 -26.25 -15.08 6.52
C ASP A 60 -26.77 -14.74 5.13
N VAL A 61 -26.26 -15.42 4.10
CA VAL A 61 -26.71 -15.17 2.72
C VAL A 61 -28.07 -15.81 2.52
N GLU A 62 -29.10 -14.97 2.39
CA GLU A 62 -30.49 -15.32 2.11
C GLU A 62 -30.95 -14.70 0.79
N ILE A 63 -31.73 -15.45 0.03
CA ILE A 63 -32.25 -15.01 -1.26
C ILE A 63 -33.79 -15.21 -1.25
N ALA A 64 -34.52 -14.12 -1.25
CA ALA A 64 -35.98 -14.16 -1.26
C ALA A 64 -36.53 -13.10 -2.24
N ASP A 65 -37.43 -13.50 -3.12
CA ASP A 65 -38.13 -12.64 -4.07
C ASP A 65 -37.24 -11.70 -4.91
N GLY A 66 -35.99 -12.17 -5.21
CA GLY A 66 -35.00 -11.38 -5.94
C GLY A 66 -34.24 -10.37 -5.07
N ILE A 67 -34.40 -10.42 -3.76
CA ILE A 67 -33.61 -9.63 -2.80
C ILE A 67 -32.58 -10.57 -2.19
N VAL A 68 -31.31 -10.16 -2.24
CA VAL A 68 -30.19 -10.84 -1.57
C VAL A 68 -29.93 -10.09 -0.28
N SER A 69 -30.08 -10.78 0.86
CA SER A 69 -29.72 -10.27 2.18
C SER A 69 -28.46 -10.98 2.65
N LEU A 70 -27.45 -10.23 3.09
CA LEU A 70 -26.22 -10.80 3.61
C LEU A 70 -25.59 -9.93 4.71
N THR A 71 -24.72 -10.53 5.48
CA THR A 71 -23.94 -9.85 6.53
C THR A 71 -22.46 -9.90 6.18
N ILE A 72 -21.78 -8.76 6.19
CA ILE A 72 -20.32 -8.69 6.17
C ILE A 72 -19.80 -8.47 7.59
N VAL A 73 -18.98 -9.40 8.08
CA VAL A 73 -18.36 -9.33 9.41
C VAL A 73 -17.02 -8.62 9.31
N LEU A 74 -16.93 -7.48 9.96
CA LEU A 74 -15.73 -6.61 9.97
C LEU A 74 -14.78 -7.03 11.11
N THR A 75 -13.51 -6.78 10.94
CA THR A 75 -12.47 -7.07 11.95
C THR A 75 -12.62 -6.22 13.21
N ILE A 76 -13.10 -4.98 13.07
CA ILE A 76 -13.30 -4.03 14.17
C ILE A 76 -14.67 -3.34 14.09
N ALA A 77 -15.18 -2.94 15.26
CA ALA A 77 -16.36 -2.07 15.33
C ALA A 77 -16.02 -0.66 14.80
N GLY A 78 -16.91 -0.12 13.94
CA GLY A 78 -16.72 1.25 13.44
C GLY A 78 -15.73 1.38 12.27
N CYS A 79 -15.48 0.29 11.53
CA CYS A 79 -14.64 0.31 10.32
C CYS A 79 -15.06 1.43 9.36
N PRO A 80 -14.15 2.32 8.94
CA PRO A 80 -14.44 3.44 8.04
C PRO A 80 -14.77 2.98 6.61
N LEU A 81 -14.51 1.72 6.29
CA LEU A 81 -14.64 1.16 4.93
C LEU A 81 -16.04 0.63 4.61
N ARG A 82 -17.03 0.81 5.49
CA ARG A 82 -18.40 0.33 5.27
C ARG A 82 -18.97 0.77 3.93
N GLN A 83 -18.80 2.04 3.59
CA GLN A 83 -19.31 2.62 2.34
C GLN A 83 -18.64 1.97 1.11
N SER A 84 -17.36 1.64 1.19
CA SER A 84 -16.65 0.92 0.13
C SER A 84 -17.22 -0.50 -0.07
N PHE A 85 -17.50 -1.22 1.02
CA PHE A 85 -18.14 -2.54 0.93
C PHE A 85 -19.55 -2.46 0.35
N GLU A 86 -20.36 -1.48 0.76
CA GLU A 86 -21.70 -1.26 0.20
C GLU A 86 -21.64 -1.11 -1.32
N GLN A 87 -20.80 -0.20 -1.81
CA GLN A 87 -20.65 0.04 -3.24
C GLN A 87 -20.14 -1.20 -4.01
N GLN A 88 -19.15 -1.89 -3.49
CA GLN A 88 -18.59 -3.09 -4.14
C GLN A 88 -19.62 -4.24 -4.18
N VAL A 89 -20.36 -4.47 -3.08
CA VAL A 89 -21.40 -5.52 -3.00
C VAL A 89 -22.55 -5.22 -3.98
N GLU A 90 -23.02 -3.96 -4.02
CA GLU A 90 -24.03 -3.55 -4.98
C GLU A 90 -23.57 -3.77 -6.43
N GLN A 91 -22.35 -3.38 -6.77
CA GLN A 91 -21.78 -3.58 -8.10
C GLN A 91 -21.63 -5.07 -8.46
N ALA A 92 -21.12 -5.88 -7.53
CA ALA A 92 -20.90 -7.31 -7.75
C ALA A 92 -22.22 -8.06 -7.99
N LEU A 93 -23.28 -7.70 -7.29
CA LEU A 93 -24.57 -8.37 -7.37
C LEU A 93 -25.49 -7.80 -8.46
N ALA A 94 -25.31 -6.56 -8.88
CA ALA A 94 -26.14 -5.93 -9.93
C ALA A 94 -26.10 -6.66 -11.28
N GLY A 95 -25.02 -7.40 -11.56
CA GLY A 95 -24.85 -8.17 -12.78
C GLY A 95 -25.56 -9.52 -12.79
N LEU A 96 -26.10 -9.99 -11.65
CA LEU A 96 -26.73 -11.28 -11.56
C LEU A 96 -28.21 -11.26 -11.99
N PRO A 97 -28.62 -12.17 -12.91
CA PRO A 97 -30.01 -12.24 -13.36
C PRO A 97 -30.96 -12.56 -12.20
N GLY A 98 -32.07 -11.84 -12.10
CA GLY A 98 -33.11 -12.09 -11.11
C GLY A 98 -32.94 -11.33 -9.79
N ILE A 99 -31.82 -10.60 -9.57
CA ILE A 99 -31.66 -9.72 -8.42
C ILE A 99 -32.39 -8.40 -8.66
N ARG A 100 -33.14 -7.95 -7.65
CA ARG A 100 -33.91 -6.69 -7.64
C ARG A 100 -33.43 -5.73 -6.56
N GLY A 101 -32.71 -6.25 -5.57
CA GLY A 101 -32.20 -5.43 -4.46
C GLY A 101 -31.24 -6.23 -3.58
N VAL A 102 -30.42 -5.49 -2.83
CA VAL A 102 -29.44 -6.03 -1.89
C VAL A 102 -29.70 -5.43 -0.51
N GLY A 103 -29.83 -6.28 0.50
CA GLY A 103 -29.87 -5.92 1.91
C GLY A 103 -28.52 -6.28 2.54
N LEU A 104 -27.71 -5.27 2.90
CA LEU A 104 -26.41 -5.48 3.50
C LEU A 104 -26.45 -5.09 4.99
N SER A 105 -25.99 -6.02 5.84
CA SER A 105 -25.78 -5.81 7.26
C SER A 105 -24.30 -5.93 7.61
N PHE A 106 -23.87 -5.28 8.68
CA PHE A 106 -22.50 -5.37 9.17
C PHE A 106 -22.47 -5.95 10.57
N GLY A 107 -21.67 -6.99 10.74
CA GLY A 107 -21.30 -7.57 12.02
C GLY A 107 -19.87 -7.25 12.41
N VAL A 108 -19.45 -7.74 13.57
CA VAL A 108 -18.05 -7.65 14.04
C VAL A 108 -17.57 -9.05 14.37
N MET A 109 -16.37 -9.42 13.93
CA MET A 109 -15.76 -10.71 14.23
C MET A 109 -15.54 -10.91 15.73
N THR A 110 -15.79 -12.11 16.20
CA THR A 110 -15.39 -12.54 17.55
C THR A 110 -13.87 -12.62 17.67
N PRO A 111 -13.30 -12.66 18.88
CA PRO A 111 -11.86 -12.89 19.06
C PRO A 111 -11.38 -14.17 18.37
N GLU A 112 -12.15 -15.25 18.45
CA GLU A 112 -11.82 -16.55 17.86
C GLU A 112 -11.78 -16.45 16.32
N GLU A 113 -12.76 -15.79 15.72
CA GLU A 113 -12.80 -15.56 14.26
C GLU A 113 -11.63 -14.72 13.78
N ARG A 114 -11.25 -13.68 14.52
CA ARG A 114 -10.06 -12.86 14.23
C ARG A 114 -8.78 -13.68 14.30
N GLN A 115 -8.64 -14.57 15.28
CA GLN A 115 -7.48 -15.45 15.41
C GLN A 115 -7.38 -16.41 14.21
N VAL A 116 -8.51 -16.98 13.76
CA VAL A 116 -8.57 -17.82 12.55
C VAL A 116 -8.14 -17.02 11.32
N LEU A 117 -8.69 -15.81 11.15
CA LEU A 117 -8.33 -14.90 10.05
C LEU A 117 -6.82 -14.57 10.08
N THR A 118 -6.31 -14.20 11.24
CA THR A 118 -4.88 -13.89 11.42
C THR A 118 -3.99 -15.08 11.05
N THR A 119 -4.36 -16.27 11.49
CA THR A 119 -3.64 -17.52 11.16
C THR A 119 -3.66 -17.78 9.64
N LYS A 120 -4.81 -17.56 9.00
CA LYS A 120 -4.99 -17.73 7.54
C LYS A 120 -4.14 -16.72 6.77
N LEU A 121 -4.14 -15.45 7.16
CA LEU A 121 -3.32 -14.39 6.57
C LEU A 121 -1.82 -14.62 6.77
N ARG A 122 -1.45 -15.30 7.86
CA ARG A 122 -0.07 -15.71 8.18
C ARG A 122 0.39 -16.97 7.45
N GLY A 123 -0.42 -17.54 6.56
CA GLY A 123 -0.08 -18.77 5.84
C GLY A 123 -0.03 -20.01 6.72
N GLY A 124 -0.77 -20.01 7.84
CA GLY A 124 -0.84 -21.13 8.78
C GLY A 124 0.36 -21.25 9.76
N ALA A 125 1.29 -20.28 9.75
CA ALA A 125 2.42 -20.29 10.68
C ALA A 125 1.97 -19.92 12.11
N PRO A 126 2.48 -20.60 13.15
CA PRO A 126 2.25 -20.24 14.55
C PRO A 126 2.73 -18.81 14.88
N SER A 127 2.08 -18.15 15.84
CA SER A 127 2.38 -16.79 16.28
C SER A 127 3.77 -16.59 16.89
N ASP A 128 4.43 -17.66 17.35
CA ASP A 128 5.70 -17.60 18.06
C ASP A 128 6.94 -17.42 17.16
N ASP A 129 6.80 -17.50 15.83
CA ASP A 129 7.93 -17.37 14.91
C ASP A 129 8.13 -15.89 14.51
N LYS A 130 8.94 -15.16 15.30
CA LYS A 130 9.31 -13.75 15.08
C LYS A 130 10.24 -13.55 13.90
N LYS A 131 9.90 -14.11 12.76
CA LYS A 131 10.64 -13.89 11.50
C LYS A 131 10.09 -12.69 10.76
N ILE A 132 11.00 -11.93 10.16
CA ILE A 132 10.62 -10.86 9.21
C ILE A 132 9.71 -11.45 8.14
N ARG A 133 8.52 -10.88 7.97
CA ARG A 133 7.44 -11.43 7.12
C ARG A 133 7.37 -10.80 5.73
N LEU A 134 8.41 -10.14 5.31
CA LEU A 134 8.51 -9.71 3.93
C LEU A 134 8.71 -10.93 3.03
N HIS A 135 7.95 -10.97 1.92
CA HIS A 135 8.12 -12.01 0.93
C HIS A 135 9.57 -12.01 0.41
N ARG A 136 10.12 -13.18 0.07
CA ARG A 136 11.53 -13.31 -0.34
C ARG A 136 11.87 -12.47 -1.57
N ASP A 137 10.89 -12.27 -2.44
CA ASP A 137 11.02 -11.52 -3.69
C ASP A 137 10.70 -10.02 -3.54
N THR A 138 10.32 -9.59 -2.33
CA THR A 138 10.11 -8.17 -2.04
C THR A 138 11.46 -7.45 -2.11
N ARG A 139 11.55 -6.50 -3.02
CA ARG A 139 12.70 -5.61 -3.13
C ARG A 139 12.58 -4.49 -2.08
N VAL A 140 13.57 -4.37 -1.22
CA VAL A 140 13.61 -3.30 -0.20
C VAL A 140 14.54 -2.20 -0.65
N ILE A 141 14.01 -1.00 -0.84
CA ILE A 141 14.76 0.19 -1.25
C ILE A 141 14.76 1.19 -0.09
N ALA A 142 15.90 1.33 0.57
CA ALA A 142 16.09 2.26 1.68
C ALA A 142 16.60 3.61 1.14
N ILE A 143 15.89 4.69 1.47
CA ILE A 143 16.26 6.05 1.09
C ILE A 143 17.00 6.67 2.27
N ALA A 144 18.28 6.95 2.08
CA ALA A 144 19.18 7.44 3.11
C ALA A 144 19.75 8.81 2.76
N SER A 145 20.06 9.60 3.78
CA SER A 145 20.72 10.90 3.61
C SER A 145 21.72 11.16 4.73
N GLY A 146 22.73 11.96 4.44
CA GLY A 146 23.73 12.32 5.44
C GLY A 146 23.24 13.33 6.49
N LYS A 147 22.30 14.21 6.11
CA LYS A 147 21.74 15.27 6.98
C LYS A 147 20.23 15.40 6.78
N GLY A 148 19.54 16.01 7.75
CA GLY A 148 18.15 16.40 7.61
C GLY A 148 17.96 17.56 6.61
N GLY A 149 16.75 17.73 6.08
CA GLY A 149 16.40 18.87 5.22
C GLY A 149 16.83 18.74 3.76
N VAL A 150 17.30 17.58 3.29
CA VAL A 150 17.62 17.35 1.88
C VAL A 150 16.42 16.88 1.03
N GLY A 151 15.23 16.81 1.61
CA GLY A 151 14.01 16.35 0.93
C GLY A 151 13.89 14.83 0.80
N LYS A 152 14.61 14.05 1.62
CA LYS A 152 14.59 12.59 1.64
C LYS A 152 13.16 12.03 1.67
N SER A 153 12.34 12.44 2.66
CA SER A 153 10.98 11.93 2.84
C SER A 153 10.04 12.31 1.70
N SER A 154 10.18 13.53 1.13
CA SER A 154 9.43 13.91 -0.07
C SER A 154 9.76 12.99 -1.25
N LEU A 155 11.04 12.67 -1.45
CA LEU A 155 11.45 11.71 -2.47
C LEU A 155 10.98 10.29 -2.16
N SER A 156 11.09 9.83 -0.90
CA SER A 156 10.64 8.51 -0.48
C SER A 156 9.15 8.30 -0.77
N ALA A 157 8.30 9.27 -0.40
CA ALA A 157 6.86 9.22 -0.63
C ALA A 157 6.53 9.22 -2.12
N ASN A 158 7.13 10.12 -2.90
CA ASN A 158 6.87 10.22 -4.33
C ASN A 158 7.41 9.03 -5.12
N LEU A 159 8.57 8.47 -4.76
CA LEU A 159 9.09 7.22 -5.36
C LEU A 159 8.15 6.03 -5.07
N ALA A 160 7.62 5.92 -3.84
CA ALA A 160 6.67 4.86 -3.51
C ALA A 160 5.39 4.96 -4.34
N VAL A 161 4.85 6.17 -4.53
CA VAL A 161 3.70 6.40 -5.41
C VAL A 161 4.04 6.11 -6.87
N ALA A 162 5.21 6.52 -7.35
CA ALA A 162 5.65 6.24 -8.71
C ALA A 162 5.78 4.73 -8.97
N PHE A 163 6.33 3.94 -8.04
CA PHE A 163 6.34 2.48 -8.15
C PHE A 163 4.93 1.89 -8.20
N SER A 164 3.99 2.41 -7.40
CA SER A 164 2.58 1.98 -7.46
C SER A 164 1.96 2.27 -8.83
N GLN A 165 2.24 3.45 -9.42
CA GLN A 165 1.80 3.82 -10.77
C GLN A 165 2.41 2.94 -11.87
N LEU A 166 3.62 2.42 -11.65
CA LEU A 166 4.26 1.40 -12.52
C LEU A 166 3.65 -0.01 -12.35
N GLY A 167 2.56 -0.13 -11.58
CA GLY A 167 1.85 -1.39 -11.34
C GLY A 167 2.53 -2.31 -10.33
N ARG A 168 3.44 -1.80 -9.49
CA ARG A 168 4.09 -2.57 -8.41
C ARG A 168 3.24 -2.52 -7.15
N ARG A 169 3.05 -3.66 -6.49
CA ARG A 169 2.47 -3.74 -5.15
C ARG A 169 3.48 -3.12 -4.19
N THR A 170 3.21 -1.90 -3.75
CA THR A 170 4.19 -1.06 -3.05
C THR A 170 3.78 -0.83 -1.60
N GLY A 171 4.76 -0.91 -0.71
CA GLY A 171 4.67 -0.45 0.67
C GLY A 171 5.68 0.65 0.95
N ILE A 172 5.41 1.48 1.95
CA ILE A 172 6.36 2.44 2.48
C ILE A 172 6.42 2.36 3.99
N LEU A 173 7.64 2.26 4.52
CA LEU A 173 7.95 2.29 5.95
C LEU A 173 8.66 3.61 6.27
N ASP A 174 8.01 4.47 7.05
CA ASP A 174 8.59 5.66 7.64
C ASP A 174 9.31 5.29 8.94
N ALA A 175 10.62 5.22 8.88
CA ALA A 175 11.50 4.89 9.98
C ALA A 175 12.19 6.13 10.61
N ASP A 176 11.86 7.34 10.15
CA ASP A 176 12.35 8.58 10.72
C ASP A 176 11.51 9.00 11.93
N ILE A 177 11.90 8.54 13.09
CA ILE A 177 11.14 8.68 14.33
C ILE A 177 10.99 10.14 14.79
N TYR A 178 12.00 10.94 14.55
CA TYR A 178 12.02 12.34 14.95
C TYR A 178 11.48 13.29 13.90
N GLY A 179 11.42 12.83 12.66
CA GLY A 179 10.98 13.63 11.50
C GLY A 179 9.90 12.94 10.67
N HIS A 180 9.08 12.09 11.31
CA HIS A 180 8.01 11.35 10.61
C HIS A 180 7.08 12.30 9.84
N SER A 181 7.17 12.26 8.53
CA SER A 181 6.43 13.17 7.64
C SER A 181 5.66 12.44 6.53
N ILE A 182 5.95 11.17 6.32
CA ILE A 182 5.35 10.37 5.23
C ILE A 182 3.81 10.35 5.29
N PRO A 183 3.16 10.13 6.46
CA PRO A 183 1.69 10.17 6.52
C PRO A 183 1.10 11.48 6.05
N HIS A 184 1.74 12.61 6.39
CA HIS A 184 1.31 13.93 5.96
C HIS A 184 1.48 14.12 4.45
N ILE A 185 2.67 13.82 3.91
CA ILE A 185 2.99 13.96 2.47
C ILE A 185 2.04 13.11 1.61
N LEU A 186 1.64 11.94 2.09
CA LEU A 186 0.71 11.05 1.41
C LEU A 186 -0.77 11.39 1.68
N GLY A 187 -1.07 12.29 2.61
CA GLY A 187 -2.44 12.62 3.04
C GLY A 187 -3.15 11.41 3.64
N ILE A 188 -2.44 10.57 4.41
CA ILE A 188 -2.97 9.39 5.09
C ILE A 188 -3.11 9.72 6.57
N HIS A 189 -4.36 9.85 7.04
CA HIS A 189 -4.67 10.19 8.43
C HIS A 189 -5.23 9.00 9.22
N GLN A 190 -5.56 7.92 8.53
CA GLN A 190 -6.04 6.70 9.16
C GLN A 190 -4.91 6.03 9.94
N LYS A 191 -5.20 5.65 11.18
CA LYS A 191 -4.26 4.86 11.99
C LYS A 191 -4.31 3.39 11.56
N PRO A 192 -3.20 2.65 11.70
CA PRO A 192 -3.21 1.20 11.50
C PRO A 192 -4.16 0.51 12.47
N VAL A 193 -4.72 -0.61 12.06
CA VAL A 193 -5.66 -1.40 12.84
C VAL A 193 -4.95 -2.62 13.41
N ALA A 194 -5.14 -2.88 14.70
CA ALA A 194 -4.65 -4.11 15.32
C ALA A 194 -5.72 -5.20 15.20
N VAL A 195 -5.35 -6.33 14.62
CA VAL A 195 -6.16 -7.56 14.56
C VAL A 195 -5.36 -8.64 15.30
N ASP A 196 -5.68 -8.86 16.56
CA ASP A 196 -4.87 -9.63 17.51
C ASP A 196 -3.41 -9.12 17.57
N GLU A 197 -2.44 -9.97 17.23
CA GLU A 197 -1.00 -9.63 17.20
C GLU A 197 -0.55 -9.08 15.84
N MET A 198 -1.46 -8.91 14.89
CA MET A 198 -1.16 -8.42 13.55
C MET A 198 -1.57 -6.95 13.43
N ILE A 199 -0.70 -6.15 12.82
CA ILE A 199 -0.96 -4.75 12.51
C ILE A 199 -1.33 -4.66 11.03
N VAL A 200 -2.52 -4.19 10.73
CA VAL A 200 -2.97 -3.92 9.35
C VAL A 200 -2.68 -2.46 9.04
N PRO A 201 -1.76 -2.18 8.10
CA PRO A 201 -1.40 -0.82 7.75
C PRO A 201 -2.50 -0.15 6.94
N PRO A 202 -2.72 1.17 7.06
CA PRO A 202 -3.61 1.90 6.18
C PRO A 202 -3.14 1.82 4.73
N VAL A 203 -4.11 1.84 3.81
CA VAL A 203 -3.87 1.76 2.36
C VAL A 203 -4.51 2.97 1.68
N LYS A 204 -3.77 3.62 0.80
CA LYS A 204 -4.29 4.67 -0.09
C LYS A 204 -3.77 4.41 -1.51
N ASP A 205 -4.68 4.36 -2.48
CA ASP A 205 -4.36 4.10 -3.90
C ASP A 205 -3.47 2.86 -4.11
N GLY A 206 -3.71 1.80 -3.32
CA GLY A 206 -2.93 0.55 -3.35
C GLY A 206 -1.59 0.59 -2.61
N LEU A 207 -1.16 1.75 -2.12
CA LEU A 207 0.07 1.93 -1.35
C LEU A 207 -0.17 1.67 0.14
N LYS A 208 0.54 0.72 0.72
CA LYS A 208 0.54 0.43 2.17
C LYS A 208 1.53 1.33 2.89
N LEU A 209 1.09 1.95 3.98
CA LEU A 209 1.95 2.82 4.79
C LEU A 209 2.06 2.33 6.22
N MET A 210 3.29 2.27 6.72
CA MET A 210 3.57 2.17 8.15
C MET A 210 4.50 3.28 8.58
N SER A 211 4.14 3.97 9.65
CA SER A 211 4.95 5.05 10.23
C SER A 211 4.91 4.97 11.75
N ILE A 212 6.04 5.26 12.37
CA ILE A 212 6.09 5.43 13.83
C ILE A 212 5.16 6.57 14.30
N GLY A 213 4.94 7.57 13.46
CA GLY A 213 4.06 8.70 13.74
C GLY A 213 2.64 8.32 14.09
N PHE A 214 2.14 7.15 13.66
CA PHE A 214 0.80 6.69 14.01
C PHE A 214 0.64 6.30 15.48
N PHE A 215 1.74 6.03 16.18
CA PHE A 215 1.77 5.63 17.59
C PHE A 215 2.16 6.76 18.53
N LEU A 216 2.42 7.94 17.99
CA LEU A 216 2.73 9.12 18.78
C LEU A 216 1.45 9.93 19.00
N ASP A 217 1.04 10.10 20.24
CA ASP A 217 -0.11 10.92 20.58
C ASP A 217 0.32 12.39 20.77
N GLY A 218 0.04 13.20 19.73
CA GLY A 218 0.29 14.64 19.76
C GLY A 218 1.78 15.03 19.72
N ASN A 219 2.07 16.24 20.20
CA ASN A 219 3.42 16.83 20.22
C ASN A 219 4.24 16.48 21.49
N GLU A 220 3.85 15.44 22.23
CA GLU A 220 4.64 15.06 23.39
C GLU A 220 5.98 14.45 22.97
N PRO A 221 7.12 14.95 23.47
CA PRO A 221 8.42 14.40 23.16
C PRO A 221 8.57 13.02 23.81
N VAL A 222 8.37 11.97 23.03
CA VAL A 222 8.65 10.61 23.48
C VAL A 222 10.15 10.39 23.45
N MET A 223 10.75 10.12 24.58
CA MET A 223 12.18 9.78 24.65
C MET A 223 12.39 8.31 24.25
N TRP A 224 12.58 8.08 22.97
CA TRP A 224 12.94 6.78 22.44
C TRP A 224 14.42 6.47 22.76
N ARG A 225 14.66 5.32 23.38
CA ARG A 225 16.03 4.79 23.55
C ARG A 225 16.34 3.76 22.44
N GLY A 226 17.59 3.64 22.03
CA GLY A 226 18.04 2.75 20.97
C GLY A 226 17.38 1.35 20.95
N PRO A 227 17.35 0.60 22.08
CA PRO A 227 16.69 -0.70 22.13
C PRO A 227 15.18 -0.68 21.89
N MET A 228 14.48 0.42 22.26
CA MET A 228 13.04 0.59 21.98
C MET A 228 12.81 0.82 20.50
N LEU A 229 13.67 1.60 19.86
CA LEU A 229 13.63 1.88 18.43
C LEU A 229 13.87 0.62 17.60
N HIS A 230 14.88 -0.16 17.96
CA HIS A 230 15.16 -1.44 17.32
C HIS A 230 13.95 -2.39 17.40
N ARG A 231 13.34 -2.51 18.59
CA ARG A 231 12.14 -3.34 18.77
C ARG A 231 10.94 -2.84 17.96
N ALA A 232 10.71 -1.52 17.87
CA ALA A 232 9.63 -0.97 17.06
C ALA A 232 9.83 -1.27 15.56
N LEU A 233 11.05 -1.10 15.05
CA LEU A 233 11.39 -1.46 13.67
C LEU A 233 11.24 -2.96 13.40
N GLU A 234 11.68 -3.80 14.35
CA GLU A 234 11.48 -5.24 14.27
C GLU A 234 9.98 -5.57 14.18
N GLN A 235 9.13 -4.98 15.05
CA GLN A 235 7.69 -5.18 15.00
C GLN A 235 7.08 -4.70 13.68
N PHE A 236 7.54 -3.59 13.10
CA PHE A 236 7.05 -3.14 11.79
C PHE A 236 7.40 -4.12 10.65
N LEU A 237 8.45 -4.89 10.80
CA LEU A 237 8.85 -5.89 9.82
C LEU A 237 8.25 -7.29 10.10
N THR A 238 7.87 -7.59 11.36
CA THR A 238 7.36 -8.88 11.78
C THR A 238 5.84 -8.91 11.95
N ASP A 239 5.24 -7.87 12.53
CA ASP A 239 3.86 -7.89 12.96
C ASP A 239 2.92 -7.17 11.97
N VAL A 240 3.46 -6.32 11.09
CA VAL A 240 2.69 -5.64 10.05
C VAL A 240 2.33 -6.60 8.91
N HIS A 241 1.05 -6.59 8.53
CA HIS A 241 0.55 -7.34 7.38
C HIS A 241 0.90 -6.63 6.06
N TRP A 242 2.14 -6.78 5.63
CA TRP A 242 2.57 -6.25 4.34
C TRP A 242 1.94 -7.00 3.15
N GLY A 243 1.58 -8.29 3.33
CA GLY A 243 1.15 -9.16 2.25
C GLY A 243 2.25 -9.38 1.22
N GLU A 244 1.85 -9.61 -0.02
CA GLU A 244 2.79 -9.79 -1.12
C GLU A 244 3.15 -8.43 -1.73
N LEU A 245 4.29 -7.86 -1.32
CA LEU A 245 4.83 -6.65 -1.91
C LEU A 245 5.85 -6.98 -3.00
N ASP A 246 5.88 -6.17 -4.07
CA ASP A 246 6.96 -6.14 -5.04
C ASP A 246 8.09 -5.21 -4.59
N VAL A 247 7.74 -4.09 -3.95
CA VAL A 247 8.68 -3.08 -3.46
C VAL A 247 8.26 -2.59 -2.09
N LEU A 248 9.21 -2.51 -1.16
CA LEU A 248 9.10 -1.79 0.10
C LEU A 248 10.10 -0.63 0.10
N VAL A 249 9.59 0.59 0.07
CA VAL A 249 10.40 1.80 0.25
C VAL A 249 10.56 2.07 1.75
N VAL A 250 11.78 2.30 2.21
CA VAL A 250 12.07 2.60 3.63
C VAL A 250 12.65 4.00 3.71
N ASP A 251 11.92 4.93 4.31
CA ASP A 251 12.41 6.27 4.63
C ASP A 251 13.27 6.22 5.89
N MET A 252 14.59 6.26 5.72
CA MET A 252 15.53 6.15 6.83
C MET A 252 15.67 7.48 7.58
N PRO A 253 16.01 7.47 8.89
CA PRO A 253 16.39 8.70 9.56
C PRO A 253 17.66 9.28 8.94
N PRO A 254 17.86 10.59 9.04
CA PRO A 254 19.08 11.21 8.52
C PRO A 254 20.32 10.82 9.35
N GLY A 255 21.46 10.74 8.67
CA GLY A 255 22.73 10.44 9.31
C GLY A 255 23.02 8.95 9.52
N THR A 256 23.91 8.66 10.49
CA THR A 256 24.46 7.32 10.74
C THR A 256 24.14 6.79 12.13
N GLY A 257 22.99 7.16 12.68
CA GLY A 257 22.56 6.81 14.03
C GLY A 257 22.12 5.35 14.21
N ASP A 258 21.75 5.00 15.44
CA ASP A 258 21.39 3.63 15.86
C ASP A 258 20.24 3.02 15.00
N VAL A 259 19.29 3.83 14.57
CA VAL A 259 18.18 3.38 13.73
C VAL A 259 18.66 2.88 12.37
N SER A 260 19.59 3.60 11.74
CA SER A 260 20.16 3.23 10.46
C SER A 260 20.97 1.92 10.56
N ILE A 261 21.69 1.74 11.68
CA ILE A 261 22.42 0.48 11.97
C ILE A 261 21.44 -0.66 12.21
N SER A 262 20.37 -0.42 12.99
CA SER A 262 19.34 -1.41 13.26
C SER A 262 18.64 -1.87 11.99
N LEU A 263 18.27 -0.93 11.10
CA LEU A 263 17.67 -1.26 9.79
C LEU A 263 18.61 -2.10 8.93
N GLY A 264 19.92 -1.76 8.87
CA GLY A 264 20.89 -2.56 8.14
C GLY A 264 21.04 -3.98 8.68
N GLN A 265 20.90 -4.17 10.00
CA GLN A 265 20.91 -5.50 10.62
C GLN A 265 19.63 -6.30 10.34
N LEU A 266 18.48 -5.64 10.40
CA LEU A 266 17.17 -6.25 10.15
C LEU A 266 16.93 -6.54 8.66
N LEU A 267 17.45 -5.70 7.77
CA LEU A 267 17.25 -5.75 6.32
C LEU A 267 18.59 -5.81 5.55
N PRO A 268 19.43 -6.86 5.75
CA PRO A 268 20.77 -6.93 5.15
C PRO A 268 20.76 -7.04 3.61
N ARG A 269 19.59 -7.31 3.02
CA ARG A 269 19.39 -7.33 1.56
C ARG A 269 18.82 -6.01 1.02
N ALA A 270 18.62 -5.02 1.88
CA ALA A 270 18.13 -3.72 1.44
C ALA A 270 19.14 -3.07 0.50
N GLU A 271 18.59 -2.45 -0.52
CA GLU A 271 19.33 -1.63 -1.48
C GLU A 271 19.17 -0.16 -1.06
N VAL A 272 20.27 0.58 -1.04
CA VAL A 272 20.29 1.95 -0.52
C VAL A 272 20.45 2.95 -1.64
N VAL A 273 19.56 3.92 -1.68
CA VAL A 273 19.65 5.13 -2.49
C VAL A 273 20.10 6.28 -1.58
N ILE A 274 21.16 6.94 -1.94
CA ILE A 274 21.68 8.11 -1.22
C ILE A 274 21.08 9.37 -1.79
N VAL A 275 20.46 10.20 -0.93
CA VAL A 275 19.93 11.51 -1.30
C VAL A 275 20.85 12.59 -0.77
N THR A 276 21.28 13.50 -1.65
CA THR A 276 22.07 14.67 -1.32
C THR A 276 21.50 15.92 -2.01
N THR A 277 22.00 17.09 -1.63
CA THR A 277 21.81 18.34 -2.35
C THR A 277 23.14 18.74 -2.98
N PRO A 278 23.17 19.67 -3.96
CA PRO A 278 24.40 20.00 -4.70
C PRO A 278 25.56 20.53 -3.85
N GLN A 279 25.27 21.07 -2.66
CA GLN A 279 26.32 21.71 -1.85
C GLN A 279 27.34 20.69 -1.33
N LYS A 280 28.64 21.05 -1.40
CA LYS A 280 29.79 20.22 -1.00
C LYS A 280 29.63 19.65 0.43
N LEU A 281 29.18 20.47 1.37
CA LEU A 281 28.96 20.01 2.75
C LEU A 281 27.90 18.89 2.84
N ALA A 282 26.88 18.91 1.98
CA ALA A 282 25.88 17.85 1.93
C ALA A 282 26.48 16.54 1.40
N GLN A 283 27.31 16.63 0.35
CA GLN A 283 28.03 15.48 -0.22
C GLN A 283 28.94 14.81 0.82
N ASP A 284 29.73 15.62 1.56
CA ASP A 284 30.66 15.10 2.57
C ASP A 284 29.93 14.31 3.68
N VAL A 285 28.73 14.74 4.06
CA VAL A 285 27.93 14.03 5.07
C VAL A 285 27.19 12.83 4.45
N ALA A 286 26.74 12.95 3.19
CA ALA A 286 26.10 11.84 2.47
C ALA A 286 27.07 10.67 2.23
N SER A 287 28.37 10.95 1.99
CA SER A 287 29.43 9.96 1.90
C SER A 287 29.55 9.09 3.19
N ARG A 288 29.30 9.68 4.36
CA ARG A 288 29.28 8.92 5.63
C ARG A 288 28.09 7.98 5.71
N ALA A 289 26.91 8.39 5.22
CA ALA A 289 25.73 7.52 5.16
C ALA A 289 25.97 6.36 4.20
N ALA A 290 26.60 6.58 3.05
CA ALA A 290 27.01 5.54 2.13
C ALA A 290 28.00 4.55 2.77
N SER A 291 29.01 5.06 3.48
CA SER A 291 29.98 4.21 4.20
C SER A 291 29.32 3.37 5.31
N MET A 292 28.32 3.91 5.99
CA MET A 292 27.56 3.15 6.99
C MET A 292 26.76 2.04 6.32
N ALA A 293 26.07 2.32 5.23
CA ALA A 293 25.31 1.32 4.46
C ALA A 293 26.22 0.14 4.02
N GLN A 294 27.41 0.45 3.53
CA GLN A 294 28.40 -0.59 3.17
C GLN A 294 28.86 -1.42 4.38
N LYS A 295 29.11 -0.78 5.54
CA LYS A 295 29.49 -1.49 6.78
C LYS A 295 28.41 -2.41 7.33
N THR A 296 27.15 -2.14 7.02
CA THR A 296 25.99 -2.98 7.36
C THR A 296 25.61 -3.97 6.25
N ASN A 297 26.48 -4.15 5.24
CA ASN A 297 26.29 -5.05 4.10
C ASN A 297 25.11 -4.72 3.20
N MET A 298 24.58 -3.50 3.26
CA MET A 298 23.56 -3.03 2.32
C MET A 298 24.22 -2.63 1.00
N ARG A 299 23.53 -2.92 -0.10
CA ARG A 299 24.00 -2.59 -1.44
C ARG A 299 23.66 -1.14 -1.80
N LEU A 300 24.63 -0.34 -2.23
CA LEU A 300 24.39 0.99 -2.76
C LEU A 300 23.87 0.90 -4.20
N LEU A 301 22.68 1.47 -4.46
CA LEU A 301 22.06 1.53 -5.79
C LEU A 301 22.50 2.75 -6.59
N GLY A 302 22.70 3.87 -5.93
CA GLY A 302 23.11 5.10 -6.54
C GLY A 302 22.81 6.34 -5.71
N VAL A 303 23.02 7.50 -6.33
CA VAL A 303 22.81 8.82 -5.74
C VAL A 303 21.70 9.55 -6.48
N ILE A 304 20.80 10.21 -5.73
CA ILE A 304 19.85 11.21 -6.22
C ILE A 304 20.31 12.56 -5.71
N GLU A 305 20.46 13.53 -6.61
CA GLU A 305 20.60 14.92 -6.27
C GLU A 305 19.23 15.57 -6.18
N ASN A 306 18.90 16.17 -5.06
CA ASN A 306 17.66 16.90 -4.87
C ASN A 306 17.90 18.39 -4.70
N MET A 307 16.90 19.21 -5.01
CA MET A 307 16.97 20.67 -4.92
C MET A 307 18.04 21.27 -5.84
N SER A 308 18.27 20.65 -7.02
CA SER A 308 19.16 21.21 -8.03
C SER A 308 18.59 22.50 -8.64
N GLY A 309 19.46 23.36 -9.14
CA GLY A 309 19.11 24.59 -9.81
C GLY A 309 19.83 25.83 -9.23
N ASP A 310 19.39 27.01 -9.65
CA ASP A 310 20.07 28.29 -9.41
C ASP A 310 20.36 28.60 -7.94
N VAL A 311 19.55 28.12 -7.01
CA VAL A 311 19.68 28.43 -5.57
C VAL A 311 20.82 27.65 -4.92
N PHE A 312 20.90 26.34 -5.22
CA PHE A 312 21.84 25.43 -4.56
C PHE A 312 22.94 24.90 -5.48
N GLY A 313 22.89 25.23 -6.77
CA GLY A 313 23.78 24.70 -7.78
C GLY A 313 23.35 23.37 -8.34
N GLU A 314 24.22 22.71 -9.08
CA GLU A 314 23.99 21.42 -9.75
C GLU A 314 25.29 20.61 -9.79
N GLY A 315 25.15 19.28 -10.01
CA GLY A 315 26.27 18.37 -10.28
C GLY A 315 26.92 17.76 -9.04
N GLY A 316 26.62 18.22 -7.83
CA GLY A 316 27.25 17.71 -6.62
C GLY A 316 26.86 16.25 -6.32
N GLY A 317 25.66 15.83 -6.76
CA GLY A 317 25.23 14.45 -6.66
C GLY A 317 25.97 13.52 -7.63
N GLU A 318 26.28 14.01 -8.82
CA GLU A 318 27.07 13.29 -9.82
C GLU A 318 28.53 13.11 -9.35
N ASP A 319 29.12 14.18 -8.80
CA ASP A 319 30.44 14.14 -8.17
C ASP A 319 30.50 13.09 -7.06
N LEU A 320 29.51 13.10 -6.15
CA LEU A 320 29.41 12.11 -5.07
C LEU A 320 29.26 10.69 -5.60
N ALA A 321 28.45 10.49 -6.63
CA ALA A 321 28.28 9.17 -7.25
C ALA A 321 29.58 8.66 -7.85
N SER A 322 30.34 9.55 -8.52
CA SER A 322 31.67 9.25 -9.07
C SER A 322 32.68 8.89 -7.97
N ASP A 323 32.72 9.68 -6.88
CA ASP A 323 33.62 9.44 -5.74
C ASP A 323 33.34 8.10 -5.03
N LEU A 324 32.05 7.69 -4.99
CA LEU A 324 31.62 6.43 -4.41
C LEU A 324 31.70 5.23 -5.37
N GLY A 325 31.94 5.47 -6.65
CA GLY A 325 31.94 4.43 -7.69
C GLY A 325 30.56 3.76 -7.89
N ILE A 326 29.46 4.52 -7.70
CA ILE A 326 28.08 4.05 -7.85
C ILE A 326 27.33 4.90 -8.88
N PRO A 327 26.20 4.40 -9.42
CA PRO A 327 25.43 5.15 -10.41
C PRO A 327 24.89 6.49 -9.88
N PHE A 328 24.92 7.50 -10.70
CA PHE A 328 24.08 8.67 -10.56
C PHE A 328 22.69 8.34 -11.12
N LEU A 329 21.62 8.54 -10.32
CA LEU A 329 20.25 8.15 -10.67
C LEU A 329 19.48 9.31 -11.31
N GLY A 330 19.88 10.53 -11.04
CA GLY A 330 19.30 11.75 -11.59
C GLY A 330 19.22 12.89 -10.59
N SER A 331 18.87 14.07 -11.13
CA SER A 331 18.62 15.29 -10.37
C SER A 331 17.12 15.59 -10.32
N VAL A 332 16.66 16.04 -9.15
CA VAL A 332 15.31 16.57 -8.95
C VAL A 332 15.44 18.07 -8.66
N PRO A 333 14.82 18.94 -9.46
CA PRO A 333 14.95 20.38 -9.30
C PRO A 333 14.31 20.88 -8.01
N LEU A 334 14.77 22.04 -7.53
CA LEU A 334 14.09 22.78 -6.48
C LEU A 334 12.78 23.37 -7.03
N ASP A 335 11.70 22.61 -6.88
CA ASP A 335 10.40 22.93 -7.47
C ASP A 335 9.39 23.30 -6.36
N PRO A 336 8.83 24.53 -6.40
CA PRO A 336 7.78 24.93 -5.46
C PRO A 336 6.56 23.99 -5.46
N VAL A 337 6.22 23.41 -6.62
CA VAL A 337 5.08 22.51 -6.78
C VAL A 337 5.26 21.26 -5.93
N LEU A 338 6.47 20.67 -5.89
CA LEU A 338 6.78 19.51 -5.05
C LEU A 338 6.50 19.81 -3.56
N ARG A 339 6.87 21.01 -3.09
CA ARG A 339 6.62 21.45 -1.72
C ARG A 339 5.12 21.64 -1.46
N GLU A 340 4.45 22.40 -2.34
CA GLU A 340 3.03 22.73 -2.18
C GLU A 340 2.14 21.50 -2.17
N GLN A 341 2.38 20.58 -3.08
CA GLN A 341 1.64 19.31 -3.13
C GLN A 341 1.95 18.44 -1.90
N GLY A 342 3.20 18.42 -1.41
CA GLY A 342 3.56 17.74 -0.17
C GLY A 342 2.84 18.29 1.05
N ASP A 343 2.69 19.61 1.16
CA ASP A 343 1.95 20.28 2.24
C ASP A 343 0.44 19.98 2.18
N LEU A 344 -0.10 19.75 0.97
CA LEU A 344 -1.51 19.37 0.74
C LEU A 344 -1.80 17.87 0.96
N GLY A 345 -0.78 17.05 1.19
CA GLY A 345 -0.93 15.59 1.28
C GLY A 345 -1.28 14.91 -0.05
N ALA A 346 -0.82 15.51 -1.15
CA ALA A 346 -1.05 15.07 -2.53
C ALA A 346 0.29 14.92 -3.26
N PRO A 347 0.91 13.73 -3.26
CA PRO A 347 2.22 13.52 -3.90
C PRO A 347 2.28 14.06 -5.32
N VAL A 348 3.33 14.83 -5.65
CA VAL A 348 3.45 15.56 -6.93
C VAL A 348 3.37 14.64 -8.14
N VAL A 349 3.91 13.42 -8.06
CA VAL A 349 3.87 12.43 -9.14
C VAL A 349 2.46 11.97 -9.50
N ALA A 350 1.50 12.11 -8.57
CA ALA A 350 0.10 11.80 -8.79
C ALA A 350 -0.74 13.06 -9.09
N ALA A 351 -0.47 14.16 -8.37
CA ALA A 351 -1.26 15.39 -8.47
C ALA A 351 -0.90 16.24 -9.69
N GLU A 352 0.40 16.36 -9.99
CA GLU A 352 0.96 17.22 -11.05
C GLU A 352 2.06 16.47 -11.82
N PRO A 353 1.71 15.38 -12.56
CA PRO A 353 2.70 14.53 -13.21
C PRO A 353 3.56 15.24 -14.27
N ASP A 354 3.07 16.35 -14.79
CA ASP A 354 3.78 17.18 -15.77
C ASP A 354 4.76 18.18 -15.14
N ALA A 355 4.76 18.34 -13.79
CA ALA A 355 5.73 19.16 -13.08
C ALA A 355 7.15 18.65 -13.32
N GLU A 356 8.14 19.55 -13.34
CA GLU A 356 9.52 19.17 -13.63
C GLU A 356 10.07 18.19 -12.58
N SER A 357 9.80 18.42 -11.31
CA SER A 357 10.15 17.52 -10.22
C SER A 357 9.45 16.16 -10.33
N ALA A 358 8.17 16.14 -10.74
CA ALA A 358 7.42 14.88 -10.92
C ALA A 358 8.03 14.01 -12.02
N ARG A 359 8.29 14.61 -13.20
CA ARG A 359 8.96 13.91 -14.32
C ARG A 359 10.31 13.34 -13.93
N ALA A 360 11.12 14.13 -13.20
CA ALA A 360 12.42 13.67 -12.72
C ALA A 360 12.29 12.47 -11.78
N ILE A 361 11.35 12.51 -10.81
CA ILE A 361 11.12 11.41 -9.87
C ILE A 361 10.58 10.16 -10.58
N ILE A 362 9.66 10.31 -11.53
CA ILE A 362 9.12 9.19 -12.33
C ILE A 362 10.25 8.54 -13.12
N ALA A 363 11.10 9.30 -13.80
CA ALA A 363 12.25 8.77 -14.54
C ALA A 363 13.23 8.00 -13.64
N ILE A 364 13.47 8.50 -12.41
CA ILE A 364 14.30 7.82 -11.42
C ILE A 364 13.64 6.49 -10.99
N ALA A 365 12.31 6.48 -10.74
CA ALA A 365 11.59 5.27 -10.37
C ALA A 365 11.64 4.22 -11.49
N GLU A 366 11.44 4.61 -12.75
CA GLU A 366 11.57 3.75 -13.92
C GLU A 366 12.98 3.16 -14.05
N ALA A 367 14.02 4.00 -13.88
CA ALA A 367 15.41 3.54 -13.91
C ALA A 367 15.73 2.57 -12.77
N LEU A 368 15.17 2.77 -11.59
CA LEU A 368 15.31 1.85 -10.46
C LEU A 368 14.54 0.55 -10.71
N ASP A 369 13.34 0.60 -11.28
CA ASP A 369 12.54 -0.59 -11.58
C ASP A 369 13.18 -1.45 -12.67
N ALA A 370 13.71 -0.84 -13.72
CA ALA A 370 14.43 -1.54 -14.79
C ALA A 370 15.67 -2.31 -14.32
N ARG A 371 16.28 -1.91 -13.20
CA ARG A 371 17.44 -2.60 -12.59
C ARG A 371 17.06 -3.80 -11.71
N ARG A 372 15.78 -4.13 -11.60
CA ARG A 372 15.29 -5.26 -10.80
C ARG A 372 15.85 -6.61 -11.29
N ASP A 373 16.04 -6.75 -12.59
CA ASP A 373 16.45 -8.02 -13.20
C ASP A 373 17.96 -8.30 -13.15
N VAL A 374 18.78 -7.30 -12.78
CA VAL A 374 20.25 -7.45 -12.76
C VAL A 374 20.76 -8.11 -11.47
N GLY A 375 19.93 -8.19 -10.41
CA GLY A 375 20.29 -8.74 -9.10
C GLY A 375 20.10 -10.27 -8.94
N GLY A 376 19.49 -10.96 -9.92
CA GLY A 376 19.03 -12.35 -9.82
C GLY A 376 20.08 -13.45 -10.07
N ILE A 377 21.34 -13.15 -10.32
CA ILE A 377 22.37 -14.18 -10.54
C ILE A 377 23.49 -14.02 -9.52
N VAL A 378 23.24 -14.42 -8.28
CA VAL A 378 24.33 -14.90 -7.44
C VAL A 378 24.70 -16.28 -7.95
N LYS A 379 25.68 -16.36 -8.84
CA LYS A 379 26.34 -17.64 -9.15
C LYS A 379 26.76 -18.27 -7.81
N SER A 380 26.20 -19.42 -7.49
CA SER A 380 26.69 -20.28 -6.45
C SER A 380 28.23 -20.47 -6.68
N LEU A 381 29.02 -19.99 -5.72
CA LEU A 381 30.43 -20.32 -5.70
C LEU A 381 30.54 -21.85 -5.64
N PRO A 382 31.35 -22.50 -6.50
CA PRO A 382 31.61 -23.92 -6.36
C PRO A 382 32.26 -24.15 -5.01
N LEU A 383 31.68 -25.04 -4.22
CA LEU A 383 32.31 -25.59 -3.03
C LEU A 383 33.61 -26.26 -3.50
N VAL A 384 34.75 -25.69 -3.14
CA VAL A 384 36.05 -26.35 -3.27
C VAL A 384 36.08 -27.43 -2.20
N SER A 385 36.11 -28.68 -2.68
CA SER A 385 36.32 -29.89 -1.89
C SER A 385 37.71 -29.91 -1.25
#